data_65b25edaea023941410df96913a4ac5d
#
_entry.id   65b25edaea023941410df96913a4ac5d
#
_cell.length_a   1.000
_cell.length_b   1.000
_cell.length_c   1.000
_cell.angle_alpha   90.00
_cell.angle_beta   90.00
_cell.angle_gamma   90.00
#
_symmetry.space_group_name_H-M   'P 1'
#
loop_
_entity.id
_entity.type
_entity.pdbx_description
1 polymer ?
#
loop_
_entity_poly.entity_id
_entity_poly.type
_entity_poly.pdbx_seq_one_letter_code
_entity_poly.pdbx_strand_id
1 'polypeptide(L)'
;MNHGQFYKADKLVEAVHTNAGGIFAGFRGAHAFGRIYQGTFTPTAMAKSISRAAHFQGPPVPATARLSAVSGDPNQKPENVVAMATKFYLPDGTITDLIGITLPAFFAGTPEEFFGFEEARAADPTTGKLDQAKLLAYLVNHPNAARVVHALQTQLAPMSLAQTSFRALHAYRFSNAADESRWARYHWEPEAGVAGQPVEELVKKPHDYLFDEFETRLKRNTVAFTLDLQFAEEGDSLDDPSAIWPDDRERVTVGRLELTRPITLEELGDPVMMHDPTRVTDGIEVSQNDQIIALRRGAYMLSVAQRTGGWQRQSPTLAQQGCPFHAAASSSSGISEIVATEAHSKRKVST
;
A
#
# COMPACT_ATOMS: atom_id res chain seq x y z
N MET A 1 -11.26 12.20 10.70
CA MET A 1 -9.87 12.71 10.78
C MET A 1 -9.92 14.12 11.33
N ASN A 2 -9.13 14.46 12.34
CA ASN A 2 -9.04 15.82 12.84
C ASN A 2 -8.07 16.67 11.97
N HIS A 3 -8.06 17.99 12.18
CA HIS A 3 -7.25 18.93 11.38
C HIS A 3 -5.74 18.60 11.43
N GLY A 4 -5.23 18.21 12.60
CA GLY A 4 -3.81 17.87 12.77
C GLY A 4 -3.41 16.59 12.01
N GLN A 5 -4.26 15.58 11.98
CA GLN A 5 -4.03 14.35 11.21
C GLN A 5 -4.06 14.61 9.70
N PHE A 6 -4.98 15.46 9.25
CA PHE A 6 -5.03 15.86 7.83
C PHE A 6 -3.76 16.60 7.40
N TYR A 7 -3.28 17.55 8.22
CA TYR A 7 -2.05 18.29 7.95
C TYR A 7 -0.82 17.37 7.86
N LYS A 8 -0.69 16.40 8.76
CA LYS A 8 0.40 15.41 8.72
C LYS A 8 0.31 14.53 7.46
N ALA A 9 -0.89 14.10 7.07
CA ALA A 9 -1.11 13.32 5.85
C ALA A 9 -0.74 14.10 4.58
N ASP A 10 -1.08 15.39 4.51
CA ASP A 10 -0.70 16.26 3.40
C ASP A 10 0.83 16.43 3.30
N LYS A 11 1.49 16.67 4.42
CA LYS A 11 2.95 16.70 4.50
C LYS A 11 3.61 15.41 4.04
N LEU A 12 3.04 14.25 4.40
CA LEU A 12 3.52 12.94 3.96
C LEU A 12 3.43 12.82 2.44
N VAL A 13 2.28 13.14 1.87
CA VAL A 13 2.05 13.07 0.42
C VAL A 13 3.00 14.01 -0.32
N GLU A 14 3.26 15.22 0.23
CA GLU A 14 4.24 16.17 -0.32
C GLU A 14 5.66 15.59 -0.34
N ALA A 15 6.11 15.03 0.77
CA ALA A 15 7.44 14.44 0.87
C ALA A 15 7.63 13.29 -0.12
N VAL A 16 6.61 12.42 -0.24
CA VAL A 16 6.61 11.31 -1.19
C VAL A 16 6.70 11.82 -2.64
N HIS A 17 5.91 12.82 -3.02
CA HIS A 17 5.98 13.40 -4.37
C HIS A 17 7.30 14.09 -4.66
N THR A 18 7.85 14.82 -3.68
CA THR A 18 9.15 15.47 -3.83
C THR A 18 10.24 14.45 -4.12
N ASN A 19 10.28 13.36 -3.37
CA ASN A 19 11.25 12.28 -3.56
C ASN A 19 11.01 11.43 -4.82
N ALA A 20 9.80 11.45 -5.37
CA ALA A 20 9.48 10.82 -6.65
C ALA A 20 9.84 11.71 -7.87
N GLY A 21 10.33 12.94 -7.65
CA GLY A 21 10.62 13.89 -8.72
C GLY A 21 9.42 14.72 -9.17
N GLY A 22 8.27 14.61 -8.49
CA GLY A 22 7.07 15.41 -8.75
C GLY A 22 5.76 14.64 -8.69
N ILE A 23 4.69 15.28 -9.16
CA ILE A 23 3.36 14.69 -9.27
C ILE A 23 3.15 14.20 -10.70
N PHE A 24 2.94 12.90 -10.87
CA PHE A 24 2.59 12.30 -12.16
C PHE A 24 1.07 12.18 -12.28
N ALA A 25 0.48 12.92 -13.22
CA ALA A 25 -0.96 12.98 -13.41
C ALA A 25 -1.57 11.58 -13.67
N GLY A 26 -2.63 11.24 -12.94
CA GLY A 26 -3.29 9.93 -13.03
C GLY A 26 -2.61 8.79 -12.25
N PHE A 27 -1.40 9.00 -11.75
CA PHE A 27 -0.66 7.99 -11.00
C PHE A 27 -0.74 8.22 -9.47
N ARG A 28 -0.47 7.15 -8.71
CA ARG A 28 -0.32 7.21 -7.25
C ARG A 28 0.97 7.93 -6.88
N GLY A 29 1.00 8.61 -5.76
CA GLY A 29 2.21 9.29 -5.27
C GLY A 29 3.35 8.33 -4.88
N ALA A 30 2.99 7.11 -4.47
CA ALA A 30 3.90 5.98 -4.34
C ALA A 30 3.26 4.76 -5.00
N HIS A 31 4.07 3.75 -5.34
CA HIS A 31 3.57 2.58 -6.06
C HIS A 31 2.87 2.96 -7.38
N ALA A 32 3.42 3.93 -8.11
CA ALA A 32 2.81 4.48 -9.33
C ALA A 32 2.63 3.40 -10.40
N PHE A 33 3.69 2.66 -10.71
CA PHE A 33 3.64 1.56 -11.65
C PHE A 33 3.20 0.26 -10.98
N GLY A 34 2.22 -0.44 -11.58
CA GLY A 34 1.73 -1.72 -11.08
C GLY A 34 0.54 -2.23 -11.88
N ARG A 35 0.33 -3.55 -11.83
CA ARG A 35 -0.75 -4.25 -12.53
C ARG A 35 -1.64 -4.99 -11.56
N ILE A 36 -2.88 -5.25 -11.94
CA ILE A 36 -3.91 -5.88 -11.10
C ILE A 36 -4.21 -7.26 -11.66
N TYR A 37 -4.38 -8.21 -10.75
CA TYR A 37 -4.66 -9.60 -11.07
C TYR A 37 -5.90 -10.06 -10.32
N GLN A 38 -6.79 -10.74 -11.00
CA GLN A 38 -7.96 -11.39 -10.43
C GLN A 38 -7.59 -12.73 -9.84
N GLY A 39 -8.23 -13.10 -8.75
CA GLY A 39 -8.03 -14.39 -8.10
C GLY A 39 -9.12 -14.73 -7.10
N THR A 40 -8.84 -15.76 -6.33
CA THR A 40 -9.72 -16.28 -5.28
C THR A 40 -8.91 -16.55 -4.02
N PHE A 41 -9.42 -16.15 -2.88
CA PHE A 41 -8.86 -16.50 -1.59
C PHE A 41 -9.67 -17.63 -0.95
N THR A 42 -9.00 -18.69 -0.58
CA THR A 42 -9.60 -19.88 0.09
C THR A 42 -9.02 -19.97 1.50
N PRO A 43 -9.83 -19.82 2.57
CA PRO A 43 -9.35 -19.96 3.93
C PRO A 43 -9.03 -21.42 4.26
N THR A 44 -8.07 -21.64 5.18
CA THR A 44 -7.84 -22.95 5.78
C THR A 44 -8.89 -23.26 6.87
N ALA A 45 -8.98 -24.51 7.28
CA ALA A 45 -9.83 -24.90 8.41
C ALA A 45 -9.45 -24.19 9.73
N MET A 46 -8.17 -23.82 9.88
CA MET A 46 -7.65 -23.10 11.06
C MET A 46 -8.08 -21.64 11.11
N ALA A 47 -8.32 -20.98 9.97
CA ALA A 47 -8.61 -19.56 9.91
C ALA A 47 -9.78 -19.14 10.81
N LYS A 48 -10.88 -19.89 10.80
CA LYS A 48 -12.09 -19.61 11.61
C LYS A 48 -11.87 -19.72 13.13
N SER A 49 -10.88 -20.48 13.59
CA SER A 49 -10.55 -20.57 15.01
C SER A 49 -9.74 -19.36 15.48
N ILE A 50 -9.12 -18.62 14.55
CA ILE A 50 -8.28 -17.45 14.84
C ILE A 50 -9.10 -16.17 14.76
N SER A 51 -9.96 -16.04 13.74
CA SER A 51 -10.78 -14.83 13.57
C SER A 51 -12.17 -15.17 13.01
N ARG A 52 -13.17 -14.39 13.46
CA ARG A 52 -14.52 -14.42 12.90
C ARG A 52 -14.66 -13.60 11.60
N ALA A 53 -13.57 -13.07 11.07
CA ALA A 53 -13.56 -12.34 9.80
C ALA A 53 -14.21 -13.15 8.67
N ALA A 54 -15.08 -12.51 7.89
CA ALA A 54 -15.93 -13.21 6.91
C ALA A 54 -15.13 -14.02 5.89
N HIS A 55 -13.99 -13.50 5.40
CA HIS A 55 -13.12 -14.24 4.48
C HIS A 55 -12.35 -15.40 5.12
N PHE A 56 -12.40 -15.56 6.45
CA PHE A 56 -11.80 -16.68 7.19
C PHE A 56 -12.82 -17.80 7.52
N GLN A 57 -14.11 -17.56 7.27
CA GLN A 57 -15.15 -18.54 7.61
C GLN A 57 -15.35 -19.61 6.51
N GLY A 58 -14.88 -19.35 5.25
CA GLY A 58 -15.22 -20.14 4.07
C GLY A 58 -16.70 -19.99 3.69
N PRO A 59 -17.12 -20.11 2.47
CA PRO A 59 -16.42 -20.59 1.27
C PRO A 59 -15.34 -19.62 0.75
N PRO A 60 -14.65 -19.97 -0.34
CA PRO A 60 -13.71 -19.07 -1.00
C PRO A 60 -14.36 -17.76 -1.40
N VAL A 61 -13.59 -16.64 -1.30
CA VAL A 61 -14.07 -15.31 -1.68
C VAL A 61 -13.29 -14.78 -2.88
N PRO A 62 -13.93 -14.02 -3.79
CA PRO A 62 -13.20 -13.33 -4.85
C PRO A 62 -12.18 -12.36 -4.27
N ALA A 63 -11.03 -12.27 -4.93
CA ALA A 63 -9.98 -11.34 -4.53
C ALA A 63 -9.31 -10.72 -5.75
N THR A 64 -8.70 -9.56 -5.56
CA THR A 64 -7.75 -8.97 -6.50
C THR A 64 -6.45 -8.66 -5.80
N ALA A 65 -5.33 -8.83 -6.48
CA ALA A 65 -4.03 -8.39 -6.01
C ALA A 65 -3.44 -7.37 -6.97
N ARG A 66 -3.02 -6.22 -6.45
CA ARG A 66 -2.22 -5.26 -7.19
C ARG A 66 -0.76 -5.43 -6.82
N LEU A 67 0.03 -5.93 -7.76
CA LEU A 67 1.48 -5.97 -7.66
C LEU A 67 2.05 -4.64 -8.17
N SER A 68 3.06 -4.07 -7.52
CA SER A 68 3.60 -2.76 -7.87
C SER A 68 5.06 -2.58 -7.46
N ALA A 69 5.79 -1.76 -8.23
CA ALA A 69 7.05 -1.18 -7.80
C ALA A 69 6.80 -0.10 -6.73
N VAL A 70 7.77 0.20 -5.87
CA VAL A 70 7.59 1.14 -4.75
C VAL A 70 7.61 2.60 -5.19
N SER A 71 8.30 2.92 -6.29
CA SER A 71 8.48 4.29 -6.75
C SER A 71 7.17 5.02 -7.05
N GLY A 72 7.17 6.33 -6.81
CA GLY A 72 6.15 7.26 -7.28
C GLY A 72 6.35 7.72 -8.72
N ASP A 73 7.53 7.49 -9.30
CA ASP A 73 7.77 7.69 -10.75
C ASP A 73 7.33 6.43 -11.52
N PRO A 74 6.30 6.54 -12.38
CA PRO A 74 5.80 5.40 -13.15
C PRO A 74 6.79 4.89 -14.18
N ASN A 75 7.83 5.64 -14.52
CA ASN A 75 8.84 5.29 -15.53
C ASN A 75 10.13 4.74 -14.91
N GLN A 76 10.26 4.76 -13.57
CA GLN A 76 11.43 4.24 -12.91
C GLN A 76 11.55 2.73 -13.11
N LYS A 77 12.77 2.28 -13.44
CA LYS A 77 13.06 0.84 -13.57
C LYS A 77 12.70 0.10 -12.28
N PRO A 78 12.35 -1.20 -12.38
CA PRO A 78 12.06 -2.01 -11.21
C PRO A 78 13.22 -1.96 -10.21
N GLU A 79 12.87 -1.70 -8.97
CA GLU A 79 13.80 -1.72 -7.85
C GLU A 79 13.66 -3.03 -7.07
N ASN A 80 14.53 -3.22 -6.07
CA ASN A 80 14.48 -4.39 -5.20
C ASN A 80 13.27 -4.40 -4.23
N VAL A 81 12.48 -3.32 -4.18
CA VAL A 81 11.27 -3.23 -3.36
C VAL A 81 10.03 -3.26 -4.23
N VAL A 82 9.20 -4.27 -3.98
CA VAL A 82 7.89 -4.43 -4.61
C VAL A 82 6.83 -4.67 -3.55
N ALA A 83 5.58 -4.44 -3.90
CA ALA A 83 4.46 -4.60 -2.98
C ALA A 83 3.30 -5.36 -3.61
N MET A 84 2.52 -6.02 -2.76
CA MET A 84 1.25 -6.65 -3.10
C MET A 84 0.14 -6.07 -2.22
N ALA A 85 -0.83 -5.43 -2.84
CA ALA A 85 -2.04 -4.95 -2.17
C ALA A 85 -3.22 -5.82 -2.60
N THR A 86 -3.77 -6.58 -1.66
CA THR A 86 -4.88 -7.51 -1.88
C THR A 86 -6.18 -6.90 -1.40
N LYS A 87 -7.24 -7.07 -2.17
CA LYS A 87 -8.62 -6.71 -1.83
C LYS A 87 -9.48 -7.96 -1.85
N PHE A 88 -10.19 -8.21 -0.76
CA PHE A 88 -11.14 -9.31 -0.62
C PHE A 88 -12.56 -8.76 -0.75
N TYR A 89 -13.36 -9.41 -1.59
CA TYR A 89 -14.77 -9.05 -1.82
C TYR A 89 -15.65 -9.99 -1.00
N LEU A 90 -16.24 -9.47 0.08
CA LEU A 90 -16.94 -10.27 1.07
C LEU A 90 -18.38 -10.60 0.65
N PRO A 91 -18.97 -11.68 1.19
CA PRO A 91 -20.34 -12.11 0.79
C PRO A 91 -21.45 -11.09 1.05
N ASP A 92 -21.25 -10.20 2.03
CA ASP A 92 -22.18 -9.11 2.37
C ASP A 92 -22.04 -7.87 1.48
N GLY A 93 -21.16 -7.92 0.46
CA GLY A 93 -20.86 -6.82 -0.44
C GLY A 93 -19.82 -5.82 0.11
N THR A 94 -19.35 -6.01 1.33
CA THR A 94 -18.25 -5.20 1.87
C THR A 94 -16.88 -5.67 1.33
N ILE A 95 -15.84 -4.89 1.59
CA ILE A 95 -14.48 -5.19 1.15
C ILE A 95 -13.51 -5.02 2.32
N THR A 96 -12.44 -5.81 2.33
CA THR A 96 -11.32 -5.64 3.25
C THR A 96 -10.00 -5.71 2.49
N ASP A 97 -8.99 -4.98 2.98
CA ASP A 97 -7.71 -4.83 2.27
C ASP A 97 -6.53 -5.36 3.11
N LEU A 98 -5.55 -5.92 2.42
CA LEU A 98 -4.26 -6.31 3.01
C LEU A 98 -3.15 -5.78 2.12
N ILE A 99 -2.19 -5.05 2.71
CA ILE A 99 -1.06 -4.46 1.98
C ILE A 99 0.23 -5.03 2.52
N GLY A 100 0.98 -5.72 1.68
CA GLY A 100 2.29 -6.26 1.98
C GLY A 100 3.38 -5.66 1.08
N ILE A 101 4.61 -5.68 1.58
CA ILE A 101 5.81 -5.19 0.90
C ILE A 101 6.99 -6.14 1.16
N THR A 102 8.02 -6.09 0.35
CA THR A 102 9.22 -6.93 0.51
C THR A 102 10.16 -6.48 1.62
N LEU A 103 9.91 -5.35 2.28
CA LEU A 103 10.71 -4.89 3.41
C LEU A 103 10.42 -5.69 4.69
N PRO A 104 11.43 -5.90 5.55
CA PRO A 104 11.26 -6.60 6.82
C PRO A 104 10.46 -5.78 7.86
N ALA A 105 10.54 -4.44 7.78
CA ALA A 105 9.84 -3.49 8.63
C ALA A 105 9.71 -2.15 7.90
N PHE A 106 8.93 -1.24 8.47
CA PHE A 106 8.89 0.14 8.01
C PHE A 106 10.10 0.90 8.56
N PHE A 107 10.50 1.99 7.92
CA PHE A 107 11.66 2.78 8.34
C PHE A 107 11.35 3.79 9.45
N ALA A 108 10.10 3.91 9.86
CA ALA A 108 9.64 4.86 10.87
C ALA A 108 8.50 4.28 11.71
N GLY A 109 8.51 4.51 13.01
CA GLY A 109 7.44 4.19 13.96
C GLY A 109 6.50 5.36 14.22
N THR A 110 6.96 6.59 13.92
CA THR A 110 6.19 7.83 14.12
C THR A 110 6.17 8.71 12.88
N PRO A 111 5.20 9.63 12.73
CA PRO A 111 5.20 10.62 11.66
C PRO A 111 6.47 11.49 11.64
N GLU A 112 6.98 11.85 12.80
CA GLU A 112 8.18 12.68 12.95
C GLU A 112 9.41 11.96 12.39
N GLU A 113 9.58 10.67 12.72
CA GLU A 113 10.64 9.83 12.14
C GLU A 113 10.45 9.66 10.62
N PHE A 114 9.21 9.51 10.15
CA PHE A 114 8.93 9.45 8.72
C PHE A 114 9.43 10.71 8.02
N PHE A 115 9.04 11.89 8.49
CA PHE A 115 9.46 13.15 7.87
C PHE A 115 10.96 13.37 7.96
N GLY A 116 11.58 13.04 9.09
CA GLY A 116 13.03 13.12 9.26
C GLY A 116 13.79 12.24 8.30
N PHE A 117 13.31 11.02 8.05
CA PHE A 117 13.91 10.12 7.06
C PHE A 117 13.74 10.64 5.63
N GLU A 118 12.52 11.07 5.26
CA GLU A 118 12.26 11.64 3.93
C GLU A 118 13.13 12.89 3.66
N GLU A 119 13.33 13.73 4.66
CA GLU A 119 14.23 14.87 4.57
C GLU A 119 15.70 14.47 4.48
N ALA A 120 16.11 13.45 5.25
CA ALA A 120 17.50 12.98 5.26
C ALA A 120 17.92 12.32 3.94
N ARG A 121 16.96 11.66 3.23
CA ARG A 121 17.20 11.00 1.94
C ARG A 121 16.86 11.86 0.72
N ALA A 122 16.36 13.07 0.92
CA ALA A 122 16.05 13.98 -0.18
C ALA A 122 17.33 14.36 -0.95
N ALA A 123 17.22 14.46 -2.26
CA ALA A 123 18.31 14.97 -3.08
C ALA A 123 18.60 16.45 -2.74
N ASP A 124 19.87 16.78 -2.65
CA ASP A 124 20.30 18.15 -2.50
C ASP A 124 19.81 19.01 -3.69
N PRO A 125 19.09 20.09 -3.47
CA PRO A 125 18.45 20.86 -4.54
C PRO A 125 19.44 21.52 -5.52
N THR A 126 20.70 21.67 -5.11
CA THR A 126 21.74 22.30 -5.94
C THR A 126 22.44 21.27 -6.81
N THR A 127 22.74 20.09 -6.25
CA THR A 127 23.53 19.04 -6.91
C THR A 127 22.68 17.94 -7.53
N GLY A 128 21.42 17.81 -7.13
CA GLY A 128 20.51 16.72 -7.50
C GLY A 128 20.92 15.35 -6.93
N LYS A 129 21.86 15.31 -5.98
CA LYS A 129 22.41 14.06 -5.43
C LYS A 129 22.02 13.91 -3.96
N LEU A 130 21.94 12.65 -3.52
CA LEU A 130 21.78 12.30 -2.12
C LEU A 130 22.99 12.83 -1.30
N ASP A 131 22.70 13.56 -0.22
CA ASP A 131 23.68 13.90 0.80
C ASP A 131 23.87 12.70 1.74
N GLN A 132 24.93 11.92 1.47
CA GLN A 132 25.26 10.73 2.26
C GLN A 132 25.58 11.06 3.72
N ALA A 133 26.20 12.22 4.00
CA ALA A 133 26.54 12.62 5.37
C ALA A 133 25.27 12.94 6.17
N LYS A 134 24.31 13.63 5.57
CA LYS A 134 23.01 13.93 6.18
C LYS A 134 22.22 12.65 6.48
N LEU A 135 22.16 11.73 5.52
CA LEU A 135 21.49 10.43 5.71
C LEU A 135 22.18 9.62 6.83
N LEU A 136 23.49 9.52 6.82
CA LEU A 136 24.24 8.79 7.86
C LEU A 136 24.00 9.40 9.26
N ALA A 137 24.02 10.73 9.38
CA ALA A 137 23.73 11.40 10.65
C ALA A 137 22.32 11.09 11.17
N TYR A 138 21.34 10.97 10.29
CA TYR A 138 20.00 10.53 10.66
C TYR A 138 20.00 9.07 11.15
N LEU A 139 20.59 8.16 10.39
CA LEU A 139 20.58 6.71 10.67
C LEU A 139 21.29 6.34 11.97
N VAL A 140 22.34 7.07 12.35
CA VAL A 140 23.03 6.89 13.65
C VAL A 140 22.08 7.05 14.85
N ASN A 141 21.11 7.95 14.74
CA ASN A 141 20.14 8.24 15.79
C ASN A 141 18.81 7.45 15.64
N HIS A 142 18.64 6.71 14.54
CA HIS A 142 17.41 5.96 14.22
C HIS A 142 17.74 4.51 13.83
N PRO A 143 18.05 3.63 14.79
CA PRO A 143 18.55 2.27 14.51
C PRO A 143 17.54 1.40 13.75
N ASN A 144 16.23 1.64 13.89
CA ASN A 144 15.22 0.94 13.11
C ASN A 144 15.33 1.30 11.62
N ALA A 145 15.42 2.60 11.30
CA ALA A 145 15.65 3.06 9.93
C ALA A 145 16.97 2.53 9.35
N ALA A 146 18.03 2.52 10.17
CA ALA A 146 19.34 1.97 9.75
C ALA A 146 19.22 0.49 9.36
N ARG A 147 18.47 -0.33 10.13
CA ARG A 147 18.24 -1.75 9.80
C ARG A 147 17.49 -1.92 8.48
N VAL A 148 16.49 -1.10 8.22
CA VAL A 148 15.74 -1.14 6.95
C VAL A 148 16.61 -0.72 5.77
N VAL A 149 17.42 0.34 5.92
CA VAL A 149 18.38 0.77 4.88
C VAL A 149 19.43 -0.32 4.62
N HIS A 150 19.93 -0.97 5.66
CA HIS A 150 20.84 -2.11 5.50
C HIS A 150 20.18 -3.27 4.77
N ALA A 151 18.94 -3.62 5.12
CA ALA A 151 18.17 -4.66 4.42
C ALA A 151 17.98 -4.31 2.93
N LEU A 152 17.68 -3.05 2.60
CA LEU A 152 17.57 -2.58 1.21
C LEU A 152 18.87 -2.75 0.42
N GLN A 153 20.01 -2.59 1.07
CA GLN A 153 21.33 -2.72 0.43
C GLN A 153 21.78 -4.17 0.27
N THR A 154 21.29 -5.06 1.11
CA THR A 154 21.78 -6.45 1.20
C THR A 154 20.77 -7.48 0.68
N GLN A 155 19.48 -7.16 0.64
CA GLN A 155 18.48 -8.09 0.12
C GLN A 155 18.61 -8.27 -1.40
N LEU A 156 18.38 -9.50 -1.85
CA LEU A 156 18.28 -9.78 -3.27
C LEU A 156 17.04 -9.10 -3.87
N ALA A 157 17.18 -8.64 -5.10
CA ALA A 157 16.05 -8.16 -5.88
C ALA A 157 15.13 -9.32 -6.29
N PRO A 158 13.82 -9.09 -6.51
CA PRO A 158 12.92 -10.12 -7.02
C PRO A 158 13.42 -10.69 -8.35
N MET A 159 13.47 -12.01 -8.46
CA MET A 159 13.66 -12.70 -9.74
C MET A 159 12.32 -12.80 -10.48
N SER A 160 11.25 -13.00 -9.73
CA SER A 160 9.87 -13.07 -10.18
C SER A 160 8.94 -12.60 -9.06
N LEU A 161 7.87 -11.88 -9.40
CA LEU A 161 6.81 -11.54 -8.43
C LEU A 161 6.11 -12.80 -7.88
N ALA A 162 6.08 -13.90 -8.64
CA ALA A 162 5.53 -15.19 -8.19
C ALA A 162 6.45 -15.94 -7.21
N GLN A 163 7.66 -15.46 -6.99
CA GLN A 163 8.66 -16.04 -6.09
C GLN A 163 9.12 -15.04 -5.02
N THR A 164 8.22 -14.16 -4.62
CA THR A 164 8.50 -13.06 -3.71
C THR A 164 7.55 -13.11 -2.52
N SER A 165 8.11 -13.06 -1.30
CA SER A 165 7.32 -12.93 -0.06
C SER A 165 6.97 -11.45 0.19
N PHE A 166 5.74 -11.21 0.69
CA PHE A 166 5.29 -9.86 1.05
C PHE A 166 4.82 -9.83 2.50
N ARG A 167 5.26 -8.83 3.26
CA ARG A 167 4.97 -8.68 4.68
C ARG A 167 4.09 -7.47 4.91
N ALA A 168 2.98 -7.62 5.64
CA ALA A 168 2.27 -6.48 6.19
C ALA A 168 3.04 -5.98 7.41
N LEU A 169 3.37 -4.68 7.39
CA LEU A 169 4.28 -4.10 8.38
C LEU A 169 3.60 -3.83 9.72
N HIS A 170 2.27 -3.65 9.72
CA HIS A 170 1.46 -3.37 10.89
C HIS A 170 0.99 -4.65 11.57
N ALA A 171 0.81 -4.60 12.89
CA ALA A 171 0.13 -5.65 13.63
C ALA A 171 -1.39 -5.44 13.62
N TYR A 172 -2.12 -6.54 13.56
CA TYR A 172 -3.57 -6.57 13.61
C TYR A 172 -4.02 -7.48 14.75
N ARG A 173 -5.10 -7.10 15.44
CA ARG A 173 -5.75 -7.95 16.43
C ARG A 173 -6.81 -8.81 15.76
N PHE A 174 -6.67 -10.12 15.91
CA PHE A 174 -7.60 -11.12 15.40
C PHE A 174 -8.44 -11.64 16.54
N SER A 175 -9.77 -11.60 16.40
CA SER A 175 -10.72 -12.08 17.40
C SER A 175 -11.60 -13.18 16.80
N ASN A 176 -11.66 -14.34 17.46
CA ASN A 176 -12.49 -15.46 17.04
C ASN A 176 -13.95 -15.33 17.50
N ALA A 177 -14.78 -16.35 17.25
CA ALA A 177 -16.19 -16.34 17.62
C ALA A 177 -16.44 -16.39 19.15
N ALA A 178 -15.42 -16.76 19.95
CA ALA A 178 -15.46 -16.74 21.40
C ALA A 178 -14.90 -15.43 22.01
N ASP A 179 -14.59 -14.43 21.15
CA ASP A 179 -13.92 -13.16 21.54
C ASP A 179 -12.49 -13.34 22.11
N GLU A 180 -11.90 -14.50 21.93
CA GLU A 180 -10.49 -14.69 22.20
C GLU A 180 -9.67 -13.99 21.14
N SER A 181 -8.66 -13.21 21.55
CA SER A 181 -7.92 -12.33 20.65
C SER A 181 -6.42 -12.57 20.72
N ARG A 182 -5.78 -12.47 19.55
CA ARG A 182 -4.31 -12.51 19.41
C ARG A 182 -3.87 -11.43 18.42
N TRP A 183 -2.69 -10.86 18.65
CA TRP A 183 -2.05 -9.97 17.71
C TRP A 183 -1.16 -10.75 16.76
N ALA A 184 -1.21 -10.40 15.46
CA ALA A 184 -0.37 -11.01 14.45
C ALA A 184 -0.05 -10.04 13.31
N ARG A 185 1.00 -10.37 12.54
CA ARG A 185 1.34 -9.75 11.26
C ARG A 185 1.07 -10.74 10.13
N TYR A 186 0.60 -10.23 9.00
CA TYR A 186 0.37 -11.03 7.80
C TYR A 186 1.65 -11.22 6.99
N HIS A 187 1.82 -12.41 6.44
CA HIS A 187 2.86 -12.74 5.48
C HIS A 187 2.23 -13.47 4.27
N TRP A 188 2.47 -12.96 3.08
CA TRP A 188 2.22 -13.70 1.85
C TRP A 188 3.47 -14.46 1.48
N GLU A 189 3.40 -15.78 1.41
CA GLU A 189 4.51 -16.64 1.02
C GLU A 189 4.21 -17.30 -0.33
N PRO A 190 5.12 -17.22 -1.32
CA PRO A 190 4.87 -17.78 -2.66
C PRO A 190 4.97 -19.30 -2.63
N GLU A 191 3.96 -20.02 -3.17
CA GLU A 191 4.02 -21.48 -3.32
C GLU A 191 5.14 -21.93 -4.26
N ALA A 192 5.58 -21.08 -5.18
CA ALA A 192 6.70 -21.34 -6.08
C ALA A 192 8.08 -21.28 -5.38
N GLY A 193 8.11 -21.02 -4.06
CA GLY A 193 9.32 -20.77 -3.28
C GLY A 193 9.93 -19.38 -3.55
N VAL A 194 10.72 -18.88 -2.60
CA VAL A 194 11.36 -17.56 -2.70
C VAL A 194 12.62 -17.65 -3.56
N ALA A 195 12.77 -16.74 -4.52
CA ALA A 195 13.97 -16.61 -5.34
C ALA A 195 14.31 -15.14 -5.62
N GLY A 196 15.60 -14.84 -5.50
CA GLY A 196 16.11 -13.50 -5.73
C GLY A 196 17.31 -13.49 -6.67
N GLN A 197 17.66 -12.30 -7.15
CA GLN A 197 18.82 -12.06 -8.01
C GLN A 197 19.56 -10.81 -7.51
N PRO A 198 20.86 -10.62 -7.88
CA PRO A 198 21.54 -9.35 -7.62
C PRO A 198 20.78 -8.18 -8.26
N VAL A 199 20.76 -7.03 -7.56
CA VAL A 199 20.07 -5.81 -8.05
C VAL A 199 20.61 -5.39 -9.42
N GLU A 200 21.90 -5.56 -9.65
CA GLU A 200 22.60 -5.24 -10.90
C GLU A 200 22.06 -6.06 -12.09
N GLU A 201 21.53 -7.25 -11.85
CA GLU A 201 20.90 -8.05 -12.90
C GLU A 201 19.48 -7.58 -13.18
N LEU A 202 18.75 -7.15 -12.16
CA LEU A 202 17.39 -6.61 -12.34
C LEU A 202 17.40 -5.29 -13.12
N VAL A 203 18.31 -4.36 -12.82
CA VAL A 203 18.37 -3.05 -13.49
C VAL A 203 18.75 -3.11 -14.98
N LYS A 204 19.30 -4.24 -15.44
CA LYS A 204 19.56 -4.50 -16.86
C LYS A 204 18.30 -4.94 -17.63
N LYS A 205 17.25 -5.35 -16.92
CA LYS A 205 16.01 -5.84 -17.52
C LYS A 205 15.14 -4.67 -18.01
N PRO A 206 14.20 -4.93 -18.93
CA PRO A 206 13.18 -3.94 -19.31
C PRO A 206 12.37 -3.47 -18.11
N HIS A 207 11.80 -2.28 -18.20
CA HIS A 207 10.96 -1.68 -17.16
C HIS A 207 9.86 -2.64 -16.67
N ASP A 208 9.15 -3.31 -17.58
CA ASP A 208 8.00 -4.16 -17.30
C ASP A 208 8.38 -5.62 -16.98
N TYR A 209 9.66 -5.96 -16.94
CA TYR A 209 10.15 -7.34 -16.87
C TYR A 209 9.43 -8.20 -15.82
N LEU A 210 9.33 -7.71 -14.56
CA LEU A 210 8.73 -8.49 -13.48
C LEU A 210 7.24 -8.80 -13.73
N PHE A 211 6.53 -7.86 -14.33
CA PHE A 211 5.10 -8.01 -14.64
C PHE A 211 4.87 -8.90 -15.87
N ASP A 212 5.69 -8.75 -16.90
CA ASP A 212 5.61 -9.57 -18.10
C ASP A 212 6.00 -11.03 -17.83
N GLU A 213 6.97 -11.26 -16.94
CA GLU A 213 7.34 -12.57 -16.46
C GLU A 213 6.18 -13.20 -15.68
N PHE A 214 5.57 -12.44 -14.75
CA PHE A 214 4.42 -12.88 -13.96
C PHE A 214 3.23 -13.26 -14.86
N GLU A 215 2.88 -12.43 -15.84
CA GLU A 215 1.82 -12.71 -16.80
C GLU A 215 2.14 -13.89 -17.72
N THR A 216 3.41 -14.10 -18.02
CA THR A 216 3.85 -15.29 -18.78
C THR A 216 3.62 -16.57 -17.99
N ARG A 217 3.82 -16.54 -16.66
CA ARG A 217 3.45 -17.66 -15.77
C ARG A 217 1.95 -17.88 -15.74
N LEU A 218 1.16 -16.81 -15.59
CA LEU A 218 -0.30 -16.88 -15.55
C LEU A 218 -0.92 -17.46 -16.83
N LYS A 219 -0.27 -17.30 -17.99
CA LYS A 219 -0.70 -17.95 -19.26
C LYS A 219 -0.55 -19.47 -19.24
N ARG A 220 0.28 -20.00 -18.34
CA ARG A 220 0.58 -21.44 -18.26
C ARG A 220 -0.14 -22.10 -17.09
N ASN A 221 -0.13 -21.45 -15.93
CA ASN A 221 -0.72 -21.95 -14.69
C ASN A 221 -1.14 -20.75 -13.82
N THR A 222 -1.99 -21.00 -12.83
CA THR A 222 -2.26 -20.04 -11.76
C THR A 222 -0.99 -19.76 -10.93
N VAL A 223 -0.92 -18.58 -10.31
CA VAL A 223 0.12 -18.26 -9.34
C VAL A 223 -0.51 -18.16 -7.98
N ALA A 224 0.06 -18.84 -6.99
CA ALA A 224 -0.52 -18.91 -5.66
C ALA A 224 0.45 -18.50 -4.55
N PHE A 225 -0.16 -17.95 -3.49
CA PHE A 225 0.49 -17.54 -2.25
C PHE A 225 -0.28 -18.10 -1.07
N THR A 226 0.42 -18.59 -0.05
CA THR A 226 -0.18 -18.84 1.26
C THR A 226 -0.21 -17.57 2.08
N LEU A 227 -1.25 -17.39 2.88
CA LEU A 227 -1.35 -16.31 3.86
C LEU A 227 -1.04 -16.89 5.24
N ASP A 228 0.07 -16.46 5.80
CA ASP A 228 0.49 -16.82 7.13
C ASP A 228 0.27 -15.67 8.11
N LEU A 229 -0.13 -16.00 9.34
CA LEU A 229 -0.14 -15.11 10.48
C LEU A 229 1.05 -15.41 11.39
N GLN A 230 1.93 -14.45 11.56
CA GLN A 230 2.99 -14.49 12.58
C GLN A 230 2.45 -13.87 13.85
N PHE A 231 2.34 -14.62 14.92
CA PHE A 231 1.76 -14.17 16.18
C PHE A 231 2.78 -13.46 17.05
N ALA A 232 2.32 -12.37 17.70
CA ALA A 232 3.11 -11.66 18.68
C ALA A 232 3.27 -12.47 19.97
N GLU A 233 4.41 -12.30 20.61
CA GLU A 233 4.70 -12.77 21.97
C GLU A 233 4.97 -11.58 22.90
N GLU A 234 5.13 -11.86 24.18
CA GLU A 234 5.45 -10.84 25.19
C GLU A 234 6.74 -10.09 24.82
N GLY A 235 6.68 -8.76 24.81
CA GLY A 235 7.79 -7.89 24.42
C GLY A 235 7.79 -7.46 22.95
N ASP A 236 6.98 -8.07 22.08
CA ASP A 236 6.86 -7.62 20.70
C ASP A 236 6.06 -6.33 20.60
N SER A 237 6.56 -5.37 19.84
CA SER A 237 5.84 -4.10 19.63
C SER A 237 4.64 -4.31 18.72
N LEU A 238 3.46 -3.89 19.19
CA LEU A 238 2.19 -3.98 18.47
C LEU A 238 1.84 -2.69 17.69
N ASP A 239 2.49 -1.59 18.06
CA ASP A 239 2.15 -0.22 17.63
C ASP A 239 3.23 0.42 16.77
N ASP A 240 4.42 -0.20 16.70
CA ASP A 240 5.58 0.29 15.95
C ASP A 240 5.85 -0.60 14.72
N PRO A 241 5.49 -0.16 13.51
CA PRO A 241 5.75 -0.90 12.28
C PRO A 241 7.25 -0.95 11.90
N SER A 242 8.11 -0.16 12.56
CA SER A 242 9.56 -0.21 12.35
C SER A 242 10.26 -1.29 13.20
N ALA A 243 9.56 -1.84 14.19
CA ALA A 243 10.07 -2.97 14.98
C ALA A 243 9.99 -4.27 14.19
N ILE A 244 11.10 -5.00 14.11
CA ILE A 244 11.17 -6.34 13.52
C ILE A 244 10.84 -7.36 14.62
N TRP A 245 9.87 -8.22 14.37
CA TRP A 245 9.60 -9.36 15.25
C TRP A 245 10.57 -10.49 14.95
N PRO A 246 10.98 -11.28 15.96
CA PRO A 246 11.82 -12.46 15.76
C PRO A 246 11.20 -13.46 14.78
N ASP A 247 12.04 -14.10 13.98
CA ASP A 247 11.60 -15.05 12.94
C ASP A 247 11.08 -16.38 13.52
N ASP A 248 11.40 -16.68 14.79
CA ASP A 248 10.97 -17.89 15.50
C ASP A 248 9.57 -17.80 16.10
N ARG A 249 8.88 -16.67 15.93
CA ARG A 249 7.48 -16.53 16.35
C ARG A 249 6.58 -17.53 15.64
N GLU A 250 5.58 -18.03 16.38
CA GLU A 250 4.58 -18.94 15.82
C GLU A 250 3.97 -18.39 14.53
N ARG A 251 3.95 -19.23 13.49
CA ARG A 251 3.27 -18.90 12.23
C ARG A 251 2.21 -19.94 11.91
N VAL A 252 1.03 -19.48 11.49
CA VAL A 252 -0.10 -20.33 11.11
C VAL A 252 -0.60 -19.91 9.75
N THR A 253 -0.68 -20.85 8.81
CA THR A 253 -1.29 -20.61 7.49
C THR A 253 -2.81 -20.56 7.62
N VAL A 254 -3.38 -19.41 7.28
CA VAL A 254 -4.82 -19.13 7.37
C VAL A 254 -5.56 -19.14 6.04
N GLY A 255 -4.84 -19.17 4.92
CA GLY A 255 -5.49 -19.21 3.61
C GLY A 255 -4.52 -19.27 2.46
N ARG A 256 -5.10 -19.38 1.26
CA ARG A 256 -4.41 -19.44 -0.02
C ARG A 256 -5.06 -18.48 -1.01
N LEU A 257 -4.26 -17.57 -1.58
CA LEU A 257 -4.65 -16.72 -2.68
C LEU A 257 -4.18 -17.35 -3.99
N GLU A 258 -5.09 -17.58 -4.92
CA GLU A 258 -4.78 -18.04 -6.26
C GLU A 258 -5.11 -16.95 -7.28
N LEU A 259 -4.11 -16.46 -7.99
CA LEU A 259 -4.23 -15.46 -9.05
C LEU A 259 -4.31 -16.15 -10.41
N THR A 260 -5.24 -15.72 -11.26
CA THR A 260 -5.60 -16.44 -12.49
C THR A 260 -5.34 -15.65 -13.78
N ARG A 261 -5.55 -14.34 -13.76
CA ARG A 261 -5.37 -13.48 -14.95
C ARG A 261 -5.17 -12.01 -14.57
N PRO A 262 -4.55 -11.22 -15.44
CA PRO A 262 -4.61 -9.77 -15.31
C PRO A 262 -6.06 -9.27 -15.51
N ILE A 263 -6.38 -8.15 -14.85
CA ILE A 263 -7.69 -7.49 -14.95
C ILE A 263 -7.49 -5.97 -14.92
N THR A 264 -8.31 -5.24 -15.66
CA THR A 264 -8.25 -3.78 -15.69
C THR A 264 -9.18 -3.15 -14.64
N LEU A 265 -8.93 -1.89 -14.31
CA LEU A 265 -9.82 -1.12 -13.43
C LEU A 265 -11.22 -0.95 -14.02
N GLU A 266 -11.32 -0.86 -15.36
CA GLU A 266 -12.58 -0.77 -16.08
C GLU A 266 -13.39 -2.06 -15.98
N GLU A 267 -12.78 -3.22 -16.19
CA GLU A 267 -13.42 -4.54 -16.02
C GLU A 267 -13.91 -4.76 -14.58
N LEU A 268 -13.18 -4.22 -13.58
CA LEU A 268 -13.58 -4.29 -12.17
C LEU A 268 -14.72 -3.32 -11.80
N GLY A 269 -14.99 -2.32 -12.63
CA GLY A 269 -15.91 -1.24 -12.28
C GLY A 269 -15.42 -0.33 -11.15
N ASP A 270 -14.11 -0.36 -10.83
CA ASP A 270 -13.46 0.45 -9.78
C ASP A 270 -12.34 1.31 -10.37
N PRO A 271 -12.68 2.38 -11.13
CA PRO A 271 -11.69 3.18 -11.86
C PRO A 271 -10.70 3.91 -10.95
N VAL A 272 -11.02 4.02 -9.66
CA VAL A 272 -10.22 4.75 -8.67
C VAL A 272 -9.71 3.83 -7.56
N MET A 273 -9.57 2.56 -7.83
CA MET A 273 -9.19 1.55 -6.84
C MET A 273 -8.17 2.06 -5.80
N MET A 274 -8.59 2.06 -4.55
CA MET A 274 -7.77 2.39 -3.40
C MET A 274 -7.68 1.18 -2.47
N HIS A 275 -6.48 0.86 -2.02
CA HIS A 275 -6.26 -0.09 -0.93
C HIS A 275 -5.95 0.69 0.35
N ASP A 276 -6.62 0.36 1.44
CA ASP A 276 -6.50 1.03 2.74
C ASP A 276 -6.21 0.00 3.83
N PRO A 277 -5.03 -0.01 4.47
CA PRO A 277 -4.68 -0.99 5.50
C PRO A 277 -5.55 -0.89 6.75
N THR A 278 -6.34 0.18 6.90
CA THR A 278 -7.31 0.33 7.99
C THR A 278 -8.71 -0.16 7.62
N ARG A 279 -8.92 -0.58 6.37
CA ARG A 279 -10.16 -1.19 5.90
C ARG A 279 -10.17 -2.66 6.26
N VAL A 280 -10.56 -2.93 7.49
CA VAL A 280 -10.69 -4.27 8.06
C VAL A 280 -12.15 -4.64 8.24
N THR A 281 -12.43 -5.92 8.46
CA THR A 281 -13.78 -6.45 8.73
C THR A 281 -13.90 -6.91 10.18
N ASP A 282 -15.12 -7.19 10.65
CA ASP A 282 -15.32 -7.74 12.00
C ASP A 282 -14.41 -8.94 12.26
N GLY A 283 -13.88 -9.04 13.47
CA GLY A 283 -12.87 -10.02 13.86
C GLY A 283 -11.44 -9.64 13.52
N ILE A 284 -11.20 -8.47 12.91
CA ILE A 284 -9.86 -7.90 12.67
C ILE A 284 -9.86 -6.43 13.05
N GLU A 285 -8.87 -6.00 13.82
CA GLU A 285 -8.73 -4.61 14.24
C GLU A 285 -7.30 -4.13 14.07
N VAL A 286 -7.15 -2.83 13.76
CA VAL A 286 -5.85 -2.14 13.77
C VAL A 286 -5.54 -1.60 15.15
N SER A 287 -4.26 -1.47 15.51
CA SER A 287 -3.90 -0.76 16.74
C SER A 287 -4.27 0.72 16.63
N GLN A 288 -4.92 1.24 17.69
CA GLN A 288 -5.25 2.66 17.82
C GLN A 288 -4.02 3.52 18.14
N ASN A 289 -2.93 2.89 18.59
CA ASN A 289 -1.69 3.56 18.96
C ASN A 289 -0.67 3.58 17.80
N ASP A 290 -0.86 2.79 16.77
CA ASP A 290 0.00 2.82 15.58
C ASP A 290 -0.24 4.13 14.79
N GLN A 291 0.67 5.08 14.99
CA GLN A 291 0.56 6.41 14.38
C GLN A 291 0.78 6.39 12.88
N ILE A 292 1.53 5.41 12.37
CA ILE A 292 1.82 5.29 10.93
C ILE A 292 0.61 4.75 10.19
N ILE A 293 -0.09 3.71 10.71
CA ILE A 293 -1.29 3.21 10.03
C ILE A 293 -2.40 4.25 10.00
N ALA A 294 -2.54 5.03 11.08
CA ALA A 294 -3.50 6.14 11.13
C ALA A 294 -3.19 7.25 10.10
N LEU A 295 -1.90 7.55 9.91
CA LEU A 295 -1.43 8.53 8.92
C LEU A 295 -1.66 8.05 7.48
N ARG A 296 -1.44 6.76 7.22
CA ARG A 296 -1.59 6.14 5.88
C ARG A 296 -2.98 6.32 5.32
N ARG A 297 -4.03 6.13 6.12
CA ARG A 297 -5.42 6.34 5.68
C ARG A 297 -5.64 7.73 5.07
N GLY A 298 -5.16 8.78 5.74
CA GLY A 298 -5.26 10.14 5.25
C GLY A 298 -4.47 10.37 3.96
N ALA A 299 -3.26 9.83 3.89
CA ALA A 299 -2.41 9.95 2.71
C ALA A 299 -3.03 9.26 1.48
N TYR A 300 -3.65 8.10 1.64
CA TYR A 300 -4.33 7.41 0.53
C TYR A 300 -5.53 8.19 0.01
N MET A 301 -6.35 8.79 0.90
CA MET A 301 -7.47 9.65 0.49
C MET A 301 -6.99 10.86 -0.30
N LEU A 302 -5.92 11.51 0.14
CA LEU A 302 -5.32 12.66 -0.57
C LEU A 302 -4.73 12.24 -1.93
N SER A 303 -4.03 11.11 -1.98
CA SER A 303 -3.48 10.58 -3.23
C SER A 303 -4.58 10.24 -4.24
N VAL A 304 -5.72 9.72 -3.79
CA VAL A 304 -6.90 9.50 -4.65
C VAL A 304 -7.42 10.83 -5.16
N ALA A 305 -7.67 11.80 -4.28
CA ALA A 305 -8.19 13.10 -4.66
C ALA A 305 -7.29 13.83 -5.68
N GLN A 306 -5.96 13.74 -5.52
CA GLN A 306 -5.01 14.33 -6.46
C GLN A 306 -5.06 13.68 -7.86
N ARG A 307 -5.02 12.35 -7.94
CA ARG A 307 -4.99 11.66 -9.25
C ARG A 307 -6.32 11.69 -9.99
N THR A 308 -7.42 11.96 -9.29
CA THR A 308 -8.76 12.12 -9.91
C THR A 308 -9.09 13.57 -10.24
N GLY A 309 -8.18 14.51 -9.99
CA GLY A 309 -8.40 15.95 -10.22
C GLY A 309 -9.33 16.62 -9.20
N GLY A 310 -9.77 15.90 -8.16
CA GLY A 310 -10.65 16.43 -7.12
C GLY A 310 -9.96 17.32 -6.08
N TRP A 311 -8.63 17.37 -6.08
CA TRP A 311 -7.86 18.20 -5.18
C TRP A 311 -6.59 18.72 -5.85
N GLN A 312 -6.41 20.02 -5.85
CA GLN A 312 -5.16 20.67 -6.28
C GLN A 312 -4.53 21.35 -5.09
N ARG A 313 -3.23 21.15 -4.89
CA ARG A 313 -2.49 21.82 -3.83
C ARG A 313 -2.45 23.32 -4.14
N GLN A 314 -2.91 24.13 -3.20
CA GLN A 314 -2.78 25.59 -3.30
C GLN A 314 -1.31 25.99 -3.15
N SER A 315 -0.87 27.00 -3.89
CA SER A 315 0.47 27.56 -3.75
C SER A 315 0.73 28.01 -2.29
N PRO A 316 1.95 27.89 -1.76
CA PRO A 316 2.26 28.23 -0.37
C PRO A 316 1.79 29.60 0.10
N THR A 317 1.70 30.57 -0.82
CA THR A 317 1.21 31.94 -0.58
C THR A 317 -0.28 32.00 -0.22
N LEU A 318 -1.09 31.01 -0.64
CA LEU A 318 -2.53 30.95 -0.34
C LEU A 318 -2.83 30.07 0.87
N ALA A 319 -1.96 29.08 1.18
CA ALA A 319 -2.10 28.21 2.34
C ALA A 319 -2.01 28.96 3.69
N GLN A 320 -1.45 30.18 3.69
CA GLN A 320 -1.38 31.04 4.88
C GLN A 320 -2.69 31.80 5.16
N GLN A 321 -3.69 31.75 4.28
CA GLN A 321 -4.90 32.57 4.37
C GLN A 321 -6.21 31.84 4.69
N GLY A 322 -6.24 30.53 4.89
CA GLY A 322 -7.48 29.85 5.28
C GLY A 322 -7.53 28.33 5.12
N CYS A 323 -8.50 27.72 5.76
CA CYS A 323 -8.76 26.28 5.72
C CYS A 323 -9.17 25.85 4.30
N PRO A 324 -8.52 24.87 3.66
CA PRO A 324 -8.84 24.43 2.29
C PRO A 324 -10.29 23.91 2.10
N PHE A 325 -10.98 23.59 3.18
CA PHE A 325 -12.39 23.20 3.12
C PHE A 325 -13.38 24.33 2.78
N HIS A 326 -12.98 25.61 2.96
CA HIS A 326 -13.83 26.73 2.56
C HIS A 326 -13.75 27.03 1.06
N ALA A 327 -12.65 26.68 0.40
CA ALA A 327 -12.50 26.88 -1.05
C ALA A 327 -13.30 25.82 -1.86
N ALA A 328 -13.48 24.62 -1.36
CA ALA A 328 -14.26 23.57 -2.02
C ALA A 328 -15.78 23.86 -1.98
N ALA A 329 -16.27 24.58 -0.97
CA ALA A 329 -17.69 24.97 -0.87
C ALA A 329 -18.07 26.06 -1.86
N SER A 330 -17.13 26.89 -2.32
CA SER A 330 -17.40 27.95 -3.29
C SER A 330 -17.30 27.49 -4.76
N SER A 331 -16.76 26.30 -5.05
CA SER A 331 -16.67 25.74 -6.41
C SER A 331 -17.83 24.80 -6.78
N SER A 332 -18.74 24.52 -5.85
CA SER A 332 -19.93 23.70 -6.12
C SER A 332 -21.00 24.41 -6.97
N SER A 333 -20.89 25.73 -7.21
CA SER A 333 -21.76 26.47 -8.12
C SER A 333 -21.49 26.16 -9.61
N GLY A 334 -20.29 25.69 -9.98
CA GLY A 334 -19.94 25.37 -11.36
C GLY A 334 -20.52 24.03 -11.86
N ILE A 335 -20.81 23.10 -10.96
CA ILE A 335 -21.33 21.77 -11.34
C ILE A 335 -22.83 21.86 -11.70
N SER A 336 -23.56 22.78 -11.10
CA SER A 336 -24.99 22.99 -11.42
C SER A 336 -25.23 23.58 -12.79
N GLU A 337 -24.29 24.37 -13.33
CA GLU A 337 -24.41 24.97 -14.68
C GLU A 337 -24.08 23.95 -15.79
N ILE A 338 -23.16 23.01 -15.57
CA ILE A 338 -22.82 21.97 -16.56
C ILE A 338 -23.99 21.00 -16.74
N VAL A 339 -24.69 20.63 -15.66
CA VAL A 339 -25.88 19.74 -15.74
C VAL A 339 -27.07 20.45 -16.39
N ALA A 340 -27.21 21.75 -16.22
CA ALA A 340 -28.29 22.51 -16.85
C ALA A 340 -28.07 22.69 -18.37
N THR A 341 -26.83 22.76 -18.83
CA THR A 341 -26.50 22.94 -20.26
C THR A 341 -26.70 21.64 -21.05
N GLU A 342 -26.44 20.47 -20.46
CA GLU A 342 -26.70 19.18 -21.13
C GLU A 342 -28.20 18.85 -21.21
N ALA A 343 -29.00 19.26 -20.23
CA ALA A 343 -30.44 19.08 -20.28
C ALA A 343 -31.15 19.94 -21.36
N HIS A 344 -30.57 21.08 -21.71
CA HIS A 344 -31.09 21.97 -22.76
C HIS A 344 -30.73 21.52 -24.17
N SER A 345 -29.55 20.85 -24.35
CA SER A 345 -29.11 20.31 -25.64
C SER A 345 -29.93 19.09 -26.08
N LYS A 346 -30.41 18.26 -25.14
CA LYS A 346 -31.22 17.05 -25.47
C LYS A 346 -32.68 17.35 -25.78
N ARG A 347 -33.20 18.57 -25.54
CA ARG A 347 -34.53 18.98 -25.93
C ARG A 347 -34.67 19.59 -27.32
N LYS A 348 -33.58 19.84 -28.04
CA LYS A 348 -33.62 20.42 -29.39
C LYS A 348 -33.41 19.43 -30.55
N VAL A 349 -33.37 18.12 -30.28
CA VAL A 349 -33.16 17.07 -31.31
C VAL A 349 -34.37 16.15 -31.43
N SER A 350 -35.56 16.52 -30.89
CA SER A 350 -36.79 15.77 -31.08
C SER A 350 -37.92 16.73 -31.36
N THR A 351 -37.88 17.36 -32.53
CA THR A 351 -39.04 17.85 -33.30
C THR A 351 -38.64 17.80 -34.78
#